data_5a41be8e46ebf0fed7696c15e458bf0c
#
_entry.id   5a41be8e46ebf0fed7696c15e458bf0c
#
_cell.length_a   1.000
_cell.length_b   1.000
_cell.length_c   1.000
_cell.angle_alpha   90.00
_cell.angle_beta   90.00
_cell.angle_gamma   90.00
#
_symmetry.space_group_name_H-M   'P 1'
#
loop_
_entity.id
_entity.type
_entity.pdbx_description
1 polymer ?
#
loop_
_entity_poly.entity_id
_entity_poly.type
_entity_poly.pdbx_seq_one_letter_code
_entity_poly.pdbx_strand_id
1 'polypeptide(L)'
;MFAKYLKKPWIWTTEPTCRNFTRKHSVKGKRTPDIGQDLIKVFEHNGIPVRLTEKEECCGMPKLEQGDLETVDKYRQTNIPELVRLIDEGWDIVAAIPSCVLMFKQELPLMYPDDPDVQKVKQHMFDPFEYLVHRHKAGLLNTEFSQELGKVVWQVPCHQRVQNIGPKTRDVLALVPGTEVEMIERCSGHDGTYGVRAGTYDKSQKIARPVISRAKKMDA
;
A
#
# COMPACT_ATOMS: atom_id res chain seq x y z
N MET A 1 -1.58 -5.56 -23.60
CA MET A 1 -0.55 -4.56 -23.30
C MET A 1 0.13 -4.75 -21.94
N PHE A 2 -0.52 -5.42 -20.97
CA PHE A 2 0.02 -5.66 -19.61
C PHE A 2 1.18 -6.66 -19.50
N ALA A 3 1.28 -7.66 -20.37
CA ALA A 3 2.31 -8.69 -20.30
C ALA A 3 3.76 -8.18 -20.47
N LYS A 4 3.95 -6.97 -21.01
CA LYS A 4 5.27 -6.40 -21.24
C LYS A 4 5.93 -5.87 -19.95
N TYR A 5 5.11 -5.48 -18.97
CA TYR A 5 5.58 -4.90 -17.69
C TYR A 5 5.88 -5.98 -16.64
N LEU A 6 5.22 -7.13 -16.73
CA LEU A 6 5.28 -8.21 -15.72
C LEU A 6 6.61 -9.00 -15.67
N LYS A 7 7.54 -8.72 -16.54
CA LYS A 7 8.88 -9.35 -16.55
C LYS A 7 9.98 -8.48 -15.94
N LYS A 8 9.66 -7.25 -15.54
CA LYS A 8 10.64 -6.29 -15.06
C LYS A 8 10.85 -6.44 -13.55
N PRO A 9 12.06 -6.23 -13.07
CA PRO A 9 12.36 -6.20 -11.64
C PRO A 9 11.61 -5.07 -10.94
N TRP A 10 11.43 -5.19 -9.64
CA TRP A 10 10.61 -4.30 -8.81
C TRP A 10 11.43 -3.42 -7.91
N ILE A 11 10.92 -2.21 -7.70
CA ILE A 11 11.37 -1.35 -6.63
C ILE A 11 10.26 -1.22 -5.62
N TRP A 12 10.61 -1.34 -4.39
CA TRP A 12 9.78 -1.03 -3.28
C TRP A 12 10.27 0.20 -2.57
N THR A 13 9.40 1.21 -2.43
CA THR A 13 9.61 2.30 -1.51
C THR A 13 9.30 1.79 -0.11
N THR A 14 10.32 1.42 0.65
CA THR A 14 10.14 1.36 2.10
C THR A 14 10.30 2.75 2.62
N GLU A 15 9.40 3.08 3.43
CA GLU A 15 9.40 4.18 4.30
C GLU A 15 10.51 4.23 5.33
N PRO A 16 11.62 4.94 5.13
CA PRO A 16 12.26 5.59 6.25
C PRO A 16 11.62 6.94 6.57
N THR A 17 10.80 7.48 5.69
CA THR A 17 10.38 8.88 5.73
C THR A 17 9.03 9.12 6.38
N CYS A 18 8.14 8.15 6.45
CA CYS A 18 7.13 8.17 7.49
C CYS A 18 7.72 7.90 8.89
N ARG A 19 9.04 8.02 9.06
CA ARG A 19 9.70 7.94 10.38
C ARG A 19 9.00 8.78 11.45
N ASN A 20 8.40 9.88 11.07
CA ASN A 20 7.63 10.69 12.00
C ASN A 20 6.27 10.08 12.33
N PHE A 21 5.67 9.32 11.42
CA PHE A 21 4.41 8.64 11.66
C PHE A 21 4.64 7.35 12.46
N THR A 22 5.61 6.53 12.06
CA THR A 22 5.93 5.28 12.75
C THR A 22 6.72 5.47 14.06
N ARG A 23 7.57 6.51 14.17
CA ARG A 23 8.27 6.83 15.43
C ARG A 23 7.36 7.33 16.55
N LYS A 24 6.30 8.07 16.22
CA LYS A 24 5.36 8.61 17.24
C LYS A 24 4.26 7.64 17.61
N HIS A 25 4.06 6.56 16.85
CA HIS A 25 2.94 5.63 17.01
C HIS A 25 3.35 4.22 17.37
N SER A 26 4.59 4.01 17.82
CA SER A 26 4.98 2.74 18.41
C SER A 26 4.22 2.55 19.73
N VAL A 27 3.12 1.84 19.69
CA VAL A 27 2.57 1.24 20.89
C VAL A 27 3.66 0.28 21.40
N LYS A 28 4.36 0.69 22.47
CA LYS A 28 5.43 -0.06 23.15
C LYS A 28 6.64 -0.46 22.29
N GLY A 29 7.22 0.47 21.52
CA GLY A 29 8.59 0.29 21.00
C GLY A 29 8.80 -0.78 19.93
N LYS A 30 7.74 -1.40 19.40
CA LYS A 30 7.83 -2.30 18.25
C LYS A 30 7.61 -1.51 16.98
N ARG A 31 8.67 -1.29 16.23
CA ARG A 31 8.61 -0.95 14.81
C ARG A 31 8.04 -2.17 14.08
N THR A 32 7.31 -1.99 12.99
CA THR A 32 6.89 -3.08 12.12
C THR A 32 7.75 -3.14 10.84
N PRO A 33 9.09 -3.30 10.93
CA PRO A 33 9.91 -3.59 9.76
C PRO A 33 9.53 -4.96 9.17
N ASP A 34 8.85 -5.79 9.95
CA ASP A 34 8.50 -7.17 9.62
C ASP A 34 7.57 -7.24 8.41
N ILE A 35 6.54 -6.39 8.32
CA ILE A 35 5.59 -6.38 7.17
C ILE A 35 6.34 -6.15 5.86
N GLY A 36 7.29 -5.23 5.88
CA GLY A 36 8.08 -4.95 4.72
C GLY A 36 9.00 -6.09 4.32
N GLN A 37 9.67 -6.69 5.28
CA GLN A 37 10.52 -7.85 5.06
C GLN A 37 9.70 -9.05 4.56
N ASP A 38 8.50 -9.24 5.08
CA ASP A 38 7.62 -10.32 4.64
C ASP A 38 7.13 -10.10 3.21
N LEU A 39 6.84 -8.86 2.81
CA LEU A 39 6.51 -8.55 1.43
C LEU A 39 7.70 -8.81 0.48
N ILE A 40 8.92 -8.46 0.89
CA ILE A 40 10.13 -8.80 0.13
C ILE A 40 10.25 -10.31 -0.05
N LYS A 41 10.12 -11.09 1.04
CA LYS A 41 10.17 -12.56 0.99
C LYS A 41 9.14 -13.14 0.02
N VAL A 42 7.89 -12.62 0.04
CA VAL A 42 6.84 -13.04 -0.89
C VAL A 42 7.24 -12.75 -2.33
N PHE A 43 7.81 -11.59 -2.61
CA PHE A 43 8.26 -11.24 -3.96
C PHE A 43 9.44 -12.09 -4.41
N GLU A 44 10.47 -12.23 -3.59
CA GLU A 44 11.64 -13.04 -3.89
C GLU A 44 11.29 -14.52 -4.09
N HIS A 45 10.38 -15.06 -3.25
CA HIS A 45 9.84 -16.42 -3.42
C HIS A 45 9.15 -16.62 -4.79
N ASN A 46 8.57 -15.56 -5.33
CA ASN A 46 7.95 -15.56 -6.66
C ASN A 46 8.92 -15.18 -7.80
N GLY A 47 10.22 -15.16 -7.54
CA GLY A 47 11.23 -14.80 -8.53
C GLY A 47 11.13 -13.33 -8.97
N ILE A 48 10.57 -12.47 -8.13
CA ILE A 48 10.45 -11.04 -8.38
C ILE A 48 11.61 -10.34 -7.66
N PRO A 49 12.62 -9.83 -8.38
CA PRO A 49 13.70 -9.10 -7.75
C PRO A 49 13.18 -7.81 -7.11
N VAL A 50 13.70 -7.47 -5.96
CA VAL A 50 13.31 -6.28 -5.19
C VAL A 50 14.51 -5.36 -5.02
N ARG A 51 14.29 -4.07 -5.23
CA ARG A 51 15.27 -3.02 -4.96
C ARG A 51 14.58 -1.91 -4.16
N LEU A 52 15.28 -1.31 -3.21
CA LEU A 52 14.79 -0.15 -2.46
C LEU A 52 15.23 1.15 -3.18
N THR A 53 14.40 2.18 -3.07
CA THR A 53 14.76 3.52 -3.52
C THR A 53 15.96 4.05 -2.72
N GLU A 54 16.83 4.79 -3.37
CA GLU A 54 18.03 5.37 -2.73
C GLU A 54 17.70 6.68 -2.03
N LYS A 55 16.81 7.45 -2.64
CA LYS A 55 16.33 8.74 -2.11
C LYS A 55 14.82 8.73 -2.08
N GLU A 56 14.26 9.01 -0.93
CA GLU A 56 12.83 9.13 -0.77
C GLU A 56 12.45 10.10 0.34
N GLU A 57 11.35 10.79 0.14
CA GLU A 57 10.64 11.57 1.14
C GLU A 57 9.27 10.95 1.38
N CYS A 58 8.55 11.43 2.39
CA CYS A 58 7.17 11.03 2.61
C CYS A 58 6.34 11.19 1.33
N CYS A 59 5.40 10.28 1.06
CA CYS A 59 4.50 10.42 -0.10
C CYS A 59 3.68 11.73 -0.09
N GLY A 60 3.51 12.34 1.08
CA GLY A 60 2.81 13.61 1.25
C GLY A 60 1.34 13.47 1.69
N MET A 61 0.74 12.27 1.69
CA MET A 61 -0.67 12.10 2.05
C MET A 61 -1.05 12.75 3.39
N PRO A 62 -0.31 12.59 4.50
CA PRO A 62 -0.66 13.25 5.76
C PRO A 62 -0.59 14.78 5.69
N LYS A 63 0.20 15.32 4.77
CA LYS A 63 0.32 16.75 4.55
C LYS A 63 -0.82 17.28 3.69
N LEU A 64 -1.18 16.51 2.66
CA LEU A 64 -2.35 16.79 1.83
C LEU A 64 -3.63 16.86 2.68
N GLU A 65 -3.85 15.89 3.55
CA GLU A 65 -4.99 15.86 4.49
C GLU A 65 -5.02 17.05 5.46
N GLN A 66 -3.89 17.69 5.70
CA GLN A 66 -3.77 18.90 6.52
C GLN A 66 -3.83 20.19 5.72
N GLY A 67 -3.93 20.12 4.39
CA GLY A 67 -3.88 21.28 3.51
C GLY A 67 -2.50 21.92 3.34
N ASP A 68 -1.43 21.25 3.77
CA ASP A 68 -0.04 21.72 3.64
C ASP A 68 0.50 21.37 2.24
N LEU A 69 -0.02 22.06 1.23
CA LEU A 69 0.29 21.79 -0.18
C LEU A 69 1.73 22.14 -0.55
N GLU A 70 2.33 23.12 0.14
CA GLU A 70 3.74 23.51 -0.06
C GLU A 70 4.67 22.33 0.30
N THR A 71 4.43 21.69 1.43
CA THR A 71 5.21 20.50 1.83
C THR A 71 4.95 19.31 0.89
N VAL A 72 3.71 19.13 0.40
CA VAL A 72 3.40 18.13 -0.61
C VAL A 72 4.22 18.33 -1.87
N ASP A 73 4.27 19.56 -2.38
CA ASP A 73 5.06 19.87 -3.57
C ASP A 73 6.57 19.65 -3.36
N LYS A 74 7.09 20.00 -2.21
CA LYS A 74 8.50 19.73 -1.85
C LYS A 74 8.81 18.24 -1.89
N TYR A 75 7.93 17.38 -1.35
CA TYR A 75 8.10 15.94 -1.39
C TYR A 75 7.97 15.39 -2.81
N ARG A 76 7.05 15.94 -3.63
CA ARG A 76 6.93 15.60 -5.04
C ARG A 76 8.23 15.87 -5.79
N GLN A 77 8.82 17.05 -5.60
CA GLN A 77 10.08 17.44 -6.25
C GLN A 77 11.25 16.52 -5.92
N THR A 78 11.24 15.85 -4.76
CA THR A 78 12.24 14.85 -4.39
C THR A 78 11.90 13.46 -4.96
N ASN A 79 10.64 13.03 -4.80
CA ASN A 79 10.24 11.66 -5.10
C ASN A 79 10.08 11.40 -6.60
N ILE A 80 9.41 12.30 -7.33
CA ILE A 80 9.06 12.04 -8.74
C ILE A 80 10.29 11.81 -9.62
N PRO A 81 11.37 12.63 -9.58
CA PRO A 81 12.55 12.38 -10.40
C PRO A 81 13.22 11.04 -10.09
N GLU A 82 13.28 10.65 -8.81
CA GLU A 82 13.86 9.37 -8.42
C GLU A 82 13.03 8.19 -8.95
N LEU A 83 11.70 8.25 -8.81
CA LEU A 83 10.81 7.21 -9.31
C LEU A 83 10.86 7.12 -10.85
N VAL A 84 10.90 8.25 -11.55
CA VAL A 84 11.06 8.28 -13.01
C VAL A 84 12.37 7.64 -13.45
N ARG A 85 13.49 7.96 -12.80
CA ARG A 85 14.78 7.34 -13.09
C ARG A 85 14.68 5.81 -13.01
N LEU A 86 14.07 5.31 -11.96
CA LEU A 86 13.89 3.87 -11.75
C LEU A 86 12.97 3.24 -12.79
N ILE A 87 11.89 3.92 -13.16
CA ILE A 87 10.99 3.47 -14.23
C ILE A 87 11.72 3.42 -15.56
N ASP A 88 12.61 4.38 -15.86
CA ASP A 88 13.42 4.40 -17.07
C ASP A 88 14.47 3.27 -17.10
N GLU A 89 14.97 2.86 -15.94
CA GLU A 89 15.80 1.66 -15.79
C GLU A 89 14.99 0.37 -15.94
N GLY A 90 13.68 0.44 -16.06
CA GLY A 90 12.82 -0.70 -16.31
C GLY A 90 12.12 -1.27 -15.07
N TRP A 91 12.07 -0.54 -13.99
CA TRP A 91 11.38 -0.95 -12.75
C TRP A 91 9.92 -0.48 -12.73
N ASP A 92 9.07 -1.28 -12.12
CA ASP A 92 7.76 -0.84 -11.64
C ASP A 92 7.85 -0.47 -10.16
N ILE A 93 6.95 0.33 -9.66
CA ILE A 93 6.98 0.85 -8.29
C ILE A 93 5.86 0.21 -7.47
N VAL A 94 6.21 -0.32 -6.31
CA VAL A 94 5.23 -0.89 -5.37
C VAL A 94 5.37 -0.20 -4.03
N ALA A 95 4.27 0.26 -3.47
CA ALA A 95 4.24 0.80 -2.11
C ALA A 95 3.34 -0.07 -1.22
N ALA A 96 3.87 -0.49 -0.06
CA ALA A 96 3.16 -1.36 0.87
C ALA A 96 1.95 -0.68 1.53
N ILE A 97 1.93 0.65 1.58
CA ILE A 97 0.90 1.44 2.26
C ILE A 97 -0.11 1.98 1.26
N PRO A 98 -1.41 1.65 1.38
CA PRO A 98 -2.45 2.10 0.46
C PRO A 98 -2.53 3.62 0.27
N SER A 99 -2.25 4.39 1.31
CA SER A 99 -2.21 5.86 1.23
C SER A 99 -1.10 6.37 0.30
N CYS A 100 0.07 5.72 0.33
CA CYS A 100 1.18 6.08 -0.56
C CYS A 100 0.85 5.73 -2.01
N VAL A 101 0.26 4.55 -2.24
CA VAL A 101 -0.20 4.16 -3.58
C VAL A 101 -1.22 5.17 -4.10
N LEU A 102 -2.23 5.52 -3.30
CA LEU A 102 -3.26 6.50 -3.67
C LEU A 102 -2.63 7.85 -4.04
N MET A 103 -1.67 8.32 -3.23
CA MET A 103 -1.01 9.60 -3.47
C MET A 103 -0.38 9.67 -4.87
N PHE A 104 0.38 8.65 -5.28
CA PHE A 104 1.06 8.62 -6.57
C PHE A 104 0.16 8.21 -7.73
N LYS A 105 -0.87 7.38 -7.49
CA LYS A 105 -1.80 6.94 -8.55
C LYS A 105 -2.89 7.95 -8.86
N GLN A 106 -3.31 8.77 -7.89
CA GLN A 106 -4.50 9.60 -8.03
C GLN A 106 -4.29 11.04 -7.57
N GLU A 107 -3.82 11.28 -6.35
CA GLU A 107 -3.81 12.63 -5.78
C GLU A 107 -2.82 13.55 -6.49
N LEU A 108 -1.55 13.15 -6.62
CA LEU A 108 -0.56 13.92 -7.39
C LEU A 108 -0.95 14.10 -8.85
N PRO A 109 -1.43 13.07 -9.59
CA PRO A 109 -1.94 13.26 -10.95
C PRO A 109 -3.11 14.23 -11.09
N LEU A 110 -3.95 14.37 -10.06
CA LEU A 110 -5.03 15.37 -10.05
C LEU A 110 -4.49 16.78 -9.77
N MET A 111 -3.48 16.90 -8.91
CA MET A 111 -2.84 18.18 -8.59
C MET A 111 -1.95 18.69 -9.73
N TYR A 112 -1.33 17.77 -10.46
CA TYR A 112 -0.37 18.05 -11.54
C TYR A 112 -0.74 17.29 -12.83
N PRO A 113 -1.90 17.60 -13.45
CA PRO A 113 -2.41 16.82 -14.58
C PRO A 113 -1.53 16.89 -15.83
N ASP A 114 -0.83 17.99 -16.01
CA ASP A 114 0.02 18.26 -17.19
C ASP A 114 1.50 17.90 -16.95
N ASP A 115 1.87 17.38 -15.77
CA ASP A 115 3.24 16.96 -15.48
C ASP A 115 3.46 15.52 -16.02
N PRO A 116 4.27 15.35 -17.10
CA PRO A 116 4.46 14.05 -17.74
C PRO A 116 5.14 13.03 -16.80
N ASP A 117 5.99 13.48 -15.88
CA ASP A 117 6.71 12.64 -14.95
C ASP A 117 5.76 12.10 -13.88
N VAL A 118 4.85 12.94 -13.37
CA VAL A 118 3.78 12.51 -12.46
C VAL A 118 2.87 11.48 -13.14
N GLN A 119 2.47 11.72 -14.39
CA GLN A 119 1.64 10.78 -15.15
C GLN A 119 2.38 9.47 -15.46
N LYS A 120 3.67 9.52 -15.67
CA LYS A 120 4.52 8.32 -15.85
C LYS A 120 4.57 7.48 -14.57
N VAL A 121 4.81 8.12 -13.42
CA VAL A 121 4.81 7.43 -12.12
C VAL A 121 3.44 6.79 -11.83
N LYS A 122 2.33 7.49 -12.11
CA LYS A 122 0.97 6.93 -11.99
C LYS A 122 0.81 5.60 -12.72
N GLN A 123 1.35 5.49 -13.93
CA GLN A 123 1.21 4.29 -14.78
C GLN A 123 2.01 3.09 -14.26
N HIS A 124 3.05 3.34 -13.48
CA HIS A 124 3.99 2.34 -12.96
C HIS A 124 3.86 2.12 -11.44
N MET A 125 2.92 2.79 -10.76
CA MET A 125 2.67 2.62 -9.34
C MET A 125 1.62 1.54 -9.10
N PHE A 126 1.91 0.60 -8.19
CA PHE A 126 1.03 -0.52 -7.88
C PHE A 126 0.85 -0.73 -6.38
N ASP A 127 -0.35 -1.15 -6.00
CA ASP A 127 -0.59 -1.84 -4.74
C ASP A 127 0.04 -3.25 -4.81
N PRO A 128 0.62 -3.78 -3.72
CA PRO A 128 1.28 -5.09 -3.74
C PRO A 128 0.37 -6.22 -4.21
N PHE A 129 -0.87 -6.24 -3.72
CA PHE A 129 -1.83 -7.29 -4.09
C PHE A 129 -2.37 -7.10 -5.50
N GLU A 130 -2.54 -5.87 -5.96
CA GLU A 130 -2.85 -5.58 -7.37
C GLU A 130 -1.81 -6.23 -8.27
N TYR A 131 -0.54 -6.07 -7.93
CA TYR A 131 0.52 -6.61 -8.73
C TYR A 131 0.61 -8.13 -8.67
N LEU A 132 0.48 -8.73 -7.50
CA LEU A 132 0.43 -10.20 -7.39
C LEU A 132 -0.72 -10.79 -8.22
N VAL A 133 -1.88 -10.12 -8.27
CA VAL A 133 -2.98 -10.52 -9.17
C VAL A 133 -2.59 -10.40 -10.65
N HIS A 134 -1.87 -9.35 -11.04
CA HIS A 134 -1.38 -9.25 -12.42
C HIS A 134 -0.38 -10.38 -12.75
N ARG A 135 0.52 -10.69 -11.83
CA ARG A 135 1.45 -11.82 -11.97
C ARG A 135 0.70 -13.16 -12.10
N HIS A 136 -0.29 -13.36 -11.25
CA HIS A 136 -1.12 -14.58 -11.31
C HIS A 136 -1.81 -14.74 -12.65
N LYS A 137 -2.48 -13.70 -13.14
CA LYS A 137 -3.14 -13.69 -14.45
C LYS A 137 -2.20 -13.96 -15.63
N ALA A 138 -0.94 -13.64 -15.47
CA ALA A 138 0.12 -13.89 -16.45
C ALA A 138 0.75 -15.28 -16.31
N GLY A 139 0.34 -16.10 -15.35
CA GLY A 139 0.94 -17.40 -15.05
C GLY A 139 2.35 -17.31 -14.47
N LEU A 140 2.68 -16.20 -13.82
CA LEU A 140 4.00 -15.91 -13.29
C LEU A 140 4.04 -15.87 -11.76
N LEU A 141 2.97 -16.27 -11.07
CA LEU A 141 2.90 -16.36 -9.63
C LEU A 141 3.00 -17.82 -9.21
N ASN A 142 3.86 -18.11 -8.24
CA ASN A 142 3.88 -19.41 -7.59
C ASN A 142 2.64 -19.53 -6.69
N THR A 143 1.82 -20.56 -6.92
CA THR A 143 0.61 -20.84 -6.16
C THR A 143 0.70 -22.14 -5.36
N GLU A 144 1.92 -22.63 -5.12
CA GLU A 144 2.18 -23.74 -4.21
C GLU A 144 2.25 -23.20 -2.78
N PHE A 145 1.27 -23.54 -1.97
CA PHE A 145 1.17 -23.10 -0.58
C PHE A 145 1.39 -24.29 0.36
N SER A 146 2.19 -24.08 1.39
CA SER A 146 2.51 -25.13 2.38
C SER A 146 1.44 -25.27 3.48
N GLN A 147 0.57 -24.29 3.63
CA GLN A 147 -0.45 -24.24 4.69
C GLN A 147 -1.73 -23.59 4.19
N GLU A 148 -2.85 -24.04 4.74
CA GLU A 148 -4.14 -23.37 4.62
C GLU A 148 -4.22 -22.19 5.60
N LEU A 149 -4.96 -21.14 5.26
CA LEU A 149 -5.20 -20.01 6.15
C LEU A 149 -6.51 -20.13 6.93
N GLY A 150 -7.43 -20.98 6.48
CA GLY A 150 -8.76 -21.08 7.07
C GLY A 150 -9.57 -19.79 6.88
N LYS A 151 -10.28 -19.37 7.92
CA LYS A 151 -11.07 -18.14 7.88
C LYS A 151 -10.19 -16.91 8.12
N VAL A 152 -10.27 -15.95 7.21
CA VAL A 152 -9.54 -14.69 7.26
C VAL A 152 -10.50 -13.53 7.22
N VAL A 153 -10.36 -12.59 8.14
CA VAL A 153 -11.08 -11.32 8.14
C VAL A 153 -10.20 -10.23 7.56
N TRP A 154 -10.67 -9.59 6.50
CA TRP A 154 -9.97 -8.46 5.90
C TRP A 154 -10.80 -7.18 6.02
N GLN A 155 -10.30 -6.22 6.81
CA GLN A 155 -10.84 -4.86 6.80
C GLN A 155 -10.29 -4.11 5.61
N VAL A 156 -11.18 -3.69 4.69
CA VAL A 156 -10.80 -2.99 3.47
C VAL A 156 -10.35 -1.57 3.79
N PRO A 157 -9.06 -1.20 3.55
CA PRO A 157 -8.59 0.15 3.77
C PRO A 157 -9.30 1.15 2.85
N CYS A 158 -9.72 2.31 3.37
CA CYS A 158 -10.40 3.33 2.57
C CYS A 158 -9.55 3.78 1.37
N HIS A 159 -8.26 4.03 1.60
CA HIS A 159 -7.33 4.47 0.55
C HIS A 159 -7.01 3.37 -0.48
N GLN A 160 -7.25 2.09 -0.18
CA GLN A 160 -7.18 1.04 -1.19
C GLN A 160 -8.47 0.98 -2.01
N ARG A 161 -9.62 1.13 -1.33
CA ARG A 161 -10.93 1.10 -2.01
C ARG A 161 -11.09 2.20 -3.05
N VAL A 162 -10.70 3.43 -2.73
CA VAL A 162 -10.83 4.57 -3.65
C VAL A 162 -9.88 4.51 -4.85
N GLN A 163 -8.87 3.63 -4.84
CA GLN A 163 -8.02 3.40 -6.02
C GLN A 163 -8.77 2.70 -7.16
N ASN A 164 -9.97 2.17 -6.92
CA ASN A 164 -10.79 1.44 -7.90
C ASN A 164 -10.11 0.22 -8.53
N ILE A 165 -9.16 -0.40 -7.80
CA ILE A 165 -8.45 -1.60 -8.24
C ILE A 165 -9.23 -2.89 -7.98
N GLY A 166 -10.32 -2.82 -7.22
CA GLY A 166 -11.09 -3.97 -6.74
C GLY A 166 -10.46 -4.68 -5.54
N PRO A 167 -11.05 -5.78 -5.05
CA PRO A 167 -10.64 -6.45 -3.82
C PRO A 167 -9.40 -7.34 -3.99
N LYS A 168 -8.29 -6.76 -4.45
CA LYS A 168 -7.07 -7.50 -4.81
C LYS A 168 -6.47 -8.32 -3.66
N THR A 169 -6.54 -7.80 -2.43
CA THR A 169 -6.11 -8.55 -1.24
C THR A 169 -6.89 -9.84 -1.08
N ARG A 170 -8.23 -9.79 -1.20
CA ARG A 170 -9.06 -10.99 -1.18
C ARG A 170 -8.70 -11.95 -2.32
N ASP A 171 -8.51 -11.40 -3.52
CA ASP A 171 -8.23 -12.21 -4.70
C ASP A 171 -6.91 -12.99 -4.56
N VAL A 172 -5.88 -12.41 -3.92
CA VAL A 172 -4.63 -13.11 -3.62
C VAL A 172 -4.80 -14.11 -2.49
N LEU A 173 -5.46 -13.75 -1.40
CA LEU A 173 -5.69 -14.66 -0.27
C LEU A 173 -6.50 -15.88 -0.67
N ALA A 174 -7.47 -15.72 -1.58
CA ALA A 174 -8.29 -16.80 -2.11
C ALA A 174 -7.52 -17.80 -2.99
N LEU A 175 -6.27 -17.50 -3.37
CA LEU A 175 -5.40 -18.47 -4.05
C LEU A 175 -4.88 -19.56 -3.11
N VAL A 176 -4.85 -19.27 -1.81
CA VAL A 176 -4.43 -20.25 -0.79
C VAL A 176 -5.55 -21.25 -0.57
N PRO A 177 -5.34 -22.57 -0.77
CA PRO A 177 -6.36 -23.59 -0.55
C PRO A 177 -6.97 -23.52 0.86
N GLY A 178 -8.26 -23.84 0.98
CA GLY A 178 -8.96 -23.83 2.27
C GLY A 178 -9.15 -22.45 2.89
N THR A 179 -8.92 -21.35 2.13
CA THR A 179 -9.05 -20.00 2.65
C THR A 179 -10.42 -19.39 2.32
N GLU A 180 -11.13 -18.98 3.37
CA GLU A 180 -12.38 -18.22 3.28
C GLU A 180 -12.12 -16.77 3.72
N VAL A 181 -12.29 -15.80 2.81
CA VAL A 181 -12.01 -14.39 3.11
C VAL A 181 -13.31 -13.63 3.30
N GLU A 182 -13.56 -13.15 4.51
CA GLU A 182 -14.64 -12.23 4.78
C GLU A 182 -14.16 -10.77 4.78
N MET A 183 -14.85 -9.94 3.97
CA MET A 183 -14.52 -8.53 3.80
C MET A 183 -15.37 -7.65 4.73
N ILE A 184 -14.71 -6.72 5.44
CA ILE A 184 -15.35 -5.69 6.23
C ILE A 184 -15.11 -4.32 5.60
N GLU A 185 -16.13 -3.79 4.91
CA GLU A 185 -16.10 -2.45 4.31
C GLU A 185 -16.63 -1.40 5.28
N ARG A 186 -15.89 -1.13 6.34
CA ARG A 186 -16.20 -0.13 7.37
C ARG A 186 -14.95 0.66 7.72
N CYS A 187 -15.14 1.92 8.12
CA CYS A 187 -14.04 2.76 8.56
C CYS A 187 -13.40 2.19 9.83
N SER A 188 -12.07 2.11 9.84
CA SER A 188 -11.27 1.71 11.00
C SER A 188 -11.10 2.85 12.03
N GLY A 189 -11.57 4.06 11.72
CA GLY A 189 -11.40 5.24 12.58
C GLY A 189 -10.01 5.85 12.53
N HIS A 190 -9.12 5.35 11.67
CA HIS A 190 -7.73 5.82 11.64
C HIS A 190 -7.59 7.19 10.98
N ASP A 191 -8.04 7.34 9.74
CA ASP A 191 -8.05 8.57 8.96
C ASP A 191 -6.79 9.44 9.16
N GLY A 192 -5.68 9.08 8.52
CA GLY A 192 -4.40 9.75 8.64
C GLY A 192 -3.94 9.90 10.10
N THR A 193 -4.08 11.09 10.65
CA THR A 193 -3.68 11.40 12.04
C THR A 193 -4.82 11.36 13.04
N TYR A 194 -6.07 11.16 12.60
CA TYR A 194 -7.26 11.28 13.43
C TYR A 194 -7.28 10.28 14.59
N GLY A 195 -6.93 9.02 14.32
CA GLY A 195 -6.88 7.96 15.33
C GLY A 195 -5.74 8.06 16.33
N VAL A 196 -4.82 9.04 16.17
CA VAL A 196 -3.62 9.18 17.00
C VAL A 196 -3.54 10.50 17.75
N ARG A 197 -4.45 11.43 17.47
CA ARG A 197 -4.56 12.70 18.19
C ARG A 197 -5.39 12.52 19.46
N ALA A 198 -4.91 13.04 20.60
CA ALA A 198 -5.60 12.96 21.88
C ALA A 198 -7.07 13.46 21.80
N GLY A 199 -7.31 14.59 21.14
CA GLY A 199 -8.64 15.20 21.01
C GLY A 199 -9.64 14.42 20.13
N THR A 200 -9.18 13.48 19.29
CA THR A 200 -10.02 12.70 18.38
C THR A 200 -9.99 11.19 18.65
N TYR A 201 -9.10 10.74 19.52
CA TYR A 201 -8.90 9.32 19.82
C TYR A 201 -10.18 8.59 20.22
N ASP A 202 -10.94 9.12 21.19
CA ASP A 202 -12.19 8.49 21.65
C ASP A 202 -13.23 8.39 20.53
N LYS A 203 -13.29 9.39 19.65
CA LYS A 203 -14.16 9.36 18.47
C LYS A 203 -13.71 8.29 17.49
N SER A 204 -12.40 8.21 17.23
CA SER A 204 -11.79 7.16 16.41
C SER A 204 -12.15 5.77 16.91
N GLN A 205 -12.05 5.51 18.22
CA GLN A 205 -12.44 4.23 18.83
C GLN A 205 -13.92 3.92 18.64
N LYS A 206 -14.80 4.92 18.75
CA LYS A 206 -16.24 4.74 18.48
C LYS A 206 -16.50 4.37 17.02
N ILE A 207 -15.80 4.99 16.08
CA ILE A 207 -15.90 4.69 14.63
C ILE A 207 -15.40 3.27 14.33
N ALA A 208 -14.30 2.84 14.97
CA ALA A 208 -13.72 1.49 14.79
C ALA A 208 -14.60 0.36 15.38
N ARG A 209 -15.45 0.66 16.35
CA ARG A 209 -16.23 -0.34 17.09
C ARG A 209 -17.00 -1.34 16.22
N PRO A 210 -17.71 -0.95 15.13
CA PRO A 210 -18.38 -1.91 14.24
C PRO A 210 -17.44 -2.90 13.56
N VAL A 211 -16.24 -2.45 13.16
CA VAL A 211 -15.22 -3.33 12.57
C VAL A 211 -14.76 -4.37 13.58
N ILE A 212 -14.36 -3.89 14.77
CA ILE A 212 -13.87 -4.74 15.87
C ILE A 212 -14.95 -5.76 16.29
N SER A 213 -16.20 -5.31 16.45
CA SER A 213 -17.32 -6.19 16.86
C SER A 213 -17.62 -7.25 15.80
N ARG A 214 -17.53 -6.90 14.51
CA ARG A 214 -17.76 -7.86 13.42
C ARG A 214 -16.62 -8.87 13.36
N ALA A 215 -15.37 -8.42 13.39
CA ALA A 215 -14.20 -9.31 13.37
C ALA A 215 -14.23 -10.31 14.53
N LYS A 216 -14.60 -9.87 15.76
CA LYS A 216 -14.71 -10.75 16.93
C LYS A 216 -15.83 -11.80 16.83
N LYS A 217 -16.87 -11.57 16.01
CA LYS A 217 -17.99 -12.53 15.83
C LYS A 217 -17.71 -13.59 14.78
N MET A 218 -16.62 -13.45 14.04
CA MET A 218 -16.34 -14.29 12.90
C MET A 218 -15.48 -15.50 13.23
N ASP A 219 -15.02 -15.66 14.48
CA ASP A 219 -14.15 -16.76 14.94
C ASP A 219 -13.00 -17.06 13.96
N ALA A 220 -12.31 -16.00 13.49
CA ALA A 220 -11.21 -16.08 12.54
C ALA A 220 -9.87 -15.86 13.23
#